data_fddebc0cc014a86cf2f50d15733cb9bf
#
_entry.id   fddebc0cc014a86cf2f50d15733cb9bf
#
_cell.length_a   1.000
_cell.length_b   1.000
_cell.length_c   1.000
_cell.angle_alpha   90.00
_cell.angle_beta   90.00
_cell.angle_gamma   90.00
#
_symmetry.space_group_name_H-M   'P 1'
#
loop_
_entity.id
_entity.type
_entity.pdbx_description
1 polymer ?
#
loop_
_entity_poly.entity_id
_entity_poly.type
_entity_poly.pdbx_seq_one_letter_code
_entity_poly.pdbx_strand_id
1 'polypeptide(L)'
;MTSATDQTKPTKTHEGAPVFEPGTAPEHLLTANQLGDQGRRVLKGQKPAAWLDMWMPRRGRDYVALYDPADSIAKRPSAAQQQAKTQRRTCGACVQAFPHPLPLQRIDTLGHPARWCGPCRDADRNLYRRTCRRCATVWEQLDSTGHGGTCAACSEHLDRARAVARALEERACPRCTVQTATAEEVAAAKAADFYAWWNPRACEPCTAARQAEREEAERHAYRERWPEVEAVRAWARELLADPATAIMDTETTGLHYEARIVEIAAYTAAGEKLLDTLLDPGEPIPPDATEIHGITDADVAGFPTFGEVLPELTRVLAGRRIVIYNRSFDRDRLRHELDRWHRENTPLHPPLISSRWHDHPAVEEWIDAQRWEECAMEQYAQFVGEWNDYYGSYRWQRLNGGHRAGGDCLAVADRLREIAAAPDPA
;
A
#
# COMPACT_ATOMS: atom_id res chain seq x y z
N MET A 1 6.07 31.09 -41.48
CA MET A 1 6.88 29.92 -41.83
C MET A 1 8.28 30.15 -41.29
N THR A 2 8.53 29.82 -40.03
CA THR A 2 9.85 29.78 -39.41
C THR A 2 10.16 28.34 -39.11
N SER A 3 11.21 27.83 -39.72
CA SER A 3 11.63 26.44 -39.77
C SER A 3 12.01 25.91 -38.40
N ALA A 4 11.35 24.86 -37.99
CA ALA A 4 11.74 23.98 -36.88
C ALA A 4 12.95 23.12 -37.34
N THR A 5 14.16 23.65 -37.30
CA THR A 5 15.39 22.90 -37.53
C THR A 5 16.50 23.54 -36.72
N ASP A 6 16.86 22.99 -35.59
CA ASP A 6 18.23 22.83 -35.08
C ASP A 6 18.33 22.44 -33.59
N GLN A 7 17.63 21.39 -33.15
CA GLN A 7 17.79 20.88 -31.78
C GLN A 7 18.53 19.53 -31.70
N THR A 8 19.05 19.00 -32.80
CA THR A 8 19.70 17.67 -32.87
C THR A 8 21.22 17.76 -33.06
N LYS A 9 21.91 18.72 -32.44
CA LYS A 9 23.38 18.74 -32.54
C LYS A 9 24.01 17.93 -31.41
N PRO A 10 24.89 16.95 -31.76
CA PRO A 10 25.66 16.23 -30.73
C PRO A 10 26.60 17.18 -29.98
N THR A 11 26.70 17.04 -28.69
CA THR A 11 27.54 17.89 -27.83
C THR A 11 29.00 17.44 -27.81
N LYS A 12 29.26 16.16 -28.05
CA LYS A 12 30.58 15.51 -28.03
C LYS A 12 30.51 14.13 -28.68
N THR A 13 31.62 13.42 -28.72
CA THR A 13 31.67 12.01 -29.19
C THR A 13 32.14 11.10 -28.06
N HIS A 14 31.59 9.88 -28.03
CA HIS A 14 31.99 8.79 -27.14
C HIS A 14 32.14 7.51 -27.97
N GLU A 15 33.26 6.82 -27.85
CA GLU A 15 33.62 5.63 -28.67
C GLU A 15 33.42 5.82 -30.18
N GLY A 16 33.65 7.04 -30.69
CA GLY A 16 33.51 7.36 -32.09
C GLY A 16 32.09 7.63 -32.60
N ALA A 17 31.09 7.58 -31.73
CA ALA A 17 29.70 7.90 -32.03
C ALA A 17 29.25 9.21 -31.33
N PRO A 18 28.31 9.96 -31.90
CA PRO A 18 27.81 11.21 -31.34
C PRO A 18 27.12 10.99 -29.98
N VAL A 19 27.27 11.96 -29.08
CA VAL A 19 26.61 11.98 -27.75
C VAL A 19 25.55 13.09 -27.75
N PHE A 20 24.39 12.75 -27.33
CA PHE A 20 23.24 13.65 -27.17
C PHE A 20 22.84 13.80 -25.70
N GLU A 21 22.25 14.92 -25.36
CA GLU A 21 21.57 15.12 -24.09
C GLU A 21 20.16 14.49 -24.11
N PRO A 22 19.55 14.17 -22.96
CA PRO A 22 18.19 13.67 -22.92
C PRO A 22 17.20 14.61 -23.63
N GLY A 23 16.41 14.04 -24.53
CA GLY A 23 15.43 14.79 -25.33
C GLY A 23 15.99 15.47 -26.58
N THR A 24 17.31 15.39 -26.86
CA THR A 24 17.91 15.98 -28.09
C THR A 24 18.36 14.92 -29.08
N ALA A 25 18.35 13.65 -28.76
CA ALA A 25 18.69 12.56 -29.65
C ALA A 25 17.63 12.41 -30.75
N PRO A 26 18.02 11.98 -31.97
CA PRO A 26 17.08 11.68 -33.05
C PRO A 26 16.01 10.67 -32.58
N GLU A 27 14.74 10.96 -32.82
CA GLU A 27 13.59 10.15 -32.34
C GLU A 27 13.60 8.70 -32.82
N HIS A 28 14.23 8.44 -33.99
CA HIS A 28 14.33 7.07 -34.53
C HIS A 28 15.36 6.19 -33.81
N LEU A 29 16.29 6.78 -33.06
CA LEU A 29 17.30 6.01 -32.31
C LEU A 29 16.73 5.52 -30.96
N LEU A 30 16.86 4.24 -30.73
CA LEU A 30 16.25 3.58 -29.55
C LEU A 30 17.31 2.92 -28.68
N THR A 31 17.06 2.88 -27.39
CA THR A 31 17.83 2.06 -26.45
C THR A 31 17.58 0.56 -26.69
N ALA A 32 18.47 -0.29 -26.22
CA ALA A 32 18.28 -1.75 -26.30
C ALA A 32 16.99 -2.22 -25.64
N ASN A 33 16.53 -1.56 -24.56
CA ASN A 33 15.27 -1.86 -23.91
C ASN A 33 14.07 -1.49 -24.80
N GLN A 34 14.04 -0.29 -25.36
CA GLN A 34 13.00 0.16 -26.28
C GLN A 34 12.91 -0.74 -27.52
N LEU A 35 14.06 -1.16 -28.08
CA LEU A 35 14.08 -2.16 -29.15
C LEU A 35 13.50 -3.50 -28.68
N GLY A 36 13.79 -3.90 -27.43
CA GLY A 36 13.23 -5.11 -26.81
C GLY A 36 11.70 -5.06 -26.71
N ASP A 37 11.14 -3.91 -26.38
CA ASP A 37 9.69 -3.66 -26.32
C ASP A 37 9.04 -3.77 -27.70
N GLN A 38 9.75 -3.35 -28.75
CA GLN A 38 9.34 -3.53 -30.14
C GLN A 38 9.58 -4.94 -30.69
N GLY A 39 9.97 -5.90 -29.83
CA GLY A 39 10.27 -7.27 -30.25
C GLY A 39 11.55 -7.41 -31.09
N ARG A 40 12.48 -6.48 -30.95
CA ARG A 40 13.76 -6.44 -31.65
C ARG A 40 14.92 -6.61 -30.67
N ARG A 41 16.10 -6.90 -31.18
CA ARG A 41 17.32 -6.97 -30.37
C ARG A 41 18.53 -6.45 -31.14
N VAL A 42 19.47 -5.94 -30.41
CA VAL A 42 20.79 -5.54 -30.90
C VAL A 42 21.61 -6.77 -31.26
N LEU A 43 22.39 -6.74 -32.32
CA LEU A 43 23.33 -7.77 -32.70
C LEU A 43 24.53 -7.78 -31.71
N LYS A 44 25.05 -8.98 -31.44
CA LYS A 44 26.27 -9.09 -30.62
C LYS A 44 27.45 -8.39 -31.29
N GLY A 45 28.02 -7.38 -30.60
CA GLY A 45 29.13 -6.58 -31.12
C GLY A 45 28.70 -5.41 -32.03
N GLN A 46 27.41 -5.17 -32.18
CA GLN A 46 26.93 -3.99 -32.91
C GLN A 46 27.34 -2.71 -32.16
N LYS A 47 27.97 -1.81 -32.85
CA LYS A 47 28.33 -0.50 -32.29
C LYS A 47 27.09 0.38 -32.17
N PRO A 48 26.96 1.18 -31.12
CA PRO A 48 25.90 2.18 -31.02
C PRO A 48 25.96 3.18 -32.18
N ALA A 49 24.79 3.59 -32.66
CA ALA A 49 24.67 4.69 -33.61
C ALA A 49 24.89 6.04 -32.92
N ALA A 50 24.56 6.13 -31.65
CA ALA A 50 24.76 7.31 -30.81
C ALA A 50 24.77 6.90 -29.31
N TRP A 51 25.11 7.86 -28.46
CA TRP A 51 25.08 7.75 -27.02
C TRP A 51 24.19 8.85 -26.43
N LEU A 52 23.52 8.53 -25.33
CA LEU A 52 22.75 9.47 -24.53
C LEU A 52 23.50 9.72 -23.22
N ASP A 53 23.81 10.97 -22.92
CA ASP A 53 24.50 11.36 -21.68
C ASP A 53 23.45 11.50 -20.57
N MET A 54 23.35 10.52 -19.69
CA MET A 54 22.33 10.48 -18.64
C MET A 54 22.95 10.38 -17.25
N TRP A 55 22.27 10.96 -16.28
CA TRP A 55 22.56 10.69 -14.90
C TRP A 55 21.81 9.44 -14.44
N MET A 56 22.54 8.44 -13.92
CA MET A 56 21.98 7.17 -13.47
C MET A 56 22.02 7.08 -11.94
N PRO A 57 20.88 6.75 -11.28
CA PRO A 57 20.89 6.48 -9.83
C PRO A 57 21.93 5.43 -9.47
N ARG A 58 22.77 5.67 -8.45
CA ARG A 58 23.86 4.82 -7.96
C ARG A 58 25.14 4.74 -8.83
N ARG A 59 25.13 5.24 -10.08
CA ARG A 59 26.31 5.23 -10.98
C ARG A 59 26.81 6.62 -11.33
N GLY A 60 26.01 7.67 -11.06
CA GLY A 60 26.34 9.02 -11.49
C GLY A 60 26.10 9.23 -13.00
N ARG A 61 26.87 10.12 -13.62
CA ARG A 61 26.78 10.41 -15.05
C ARG A 61 27.32 9.23 -15.85
N ASP A 62 26.51 8.70 -16.78
CA ASP A 62 26.84 7.52 -17.59
C ASP A 62 26.28 7.66 -19.02
N TYR A 63 26.77 6.84 -19.94
CA TYR A 63 26.36 6.87 -21.33
C TYR A 63 25.47 5.67 -21.64
N VAL A 64 24.26 5.95 -22.17
CA VAL A 64 23.32 4.93 -22.64
C VAL A 64 23.40 4.80 -24.14
N ALA A 65 23.68 3.59 -24.63
CA ALA A 65 23.80 3.32 -26.06
C ALA A 65 22.45 3.42 -26.77
N LEU A 66 22.43 4.11 -27.90
CA LEU A 66 21.32 4.23 -28.84
C LEU A 66 21.64 3.49 -30.14
N TYR A 67 20.65 2.81 -30.70
CA TYR A 67 20.76 1.98 -31.89
C TYR A 67 19.68 2.35 -32.90
N ASP A 68 20.00 2.25 -34.17
CA ASP A 68 19.01 2.35 -35.23
C ASP A 68 18.18 1.06 -35.30
N PRO A 69 16.84 1.15 -35.24
CA PRO A 69 15.98 -0.01 -35.42
C PRO A 69 16.21 -0.74 -36.75
N ALA A 70 16.60 -0.01 -37.82
CA ALA A 70 16.88 -0.61 -39.11
C ALA A 70 18.02 -1.64 -39.07
N ASP A 71 19.03 -1.41 -38.23
CA ASP A 71 20.18 -2.30 -38.01
C ASP A 71 19.92 -3.41 -37.01
N SER A 72 18.76 -3.42 -36.36
CA SER A 72 18.39 -4.40 -35.36
C SER A 72 17.67 -5.60 -35.97
N ILE A 73 17.71 -6.76 -35.29
CA ILE A 73 17.02 -7.97 -35.77
C ILE A 73 15.81 -8.32 -34.93
N ALA A 74 14.83 -8.98 -35.55
CA ALA A 74 13.67 -9.49 -34.83
C ALA A 74 14.11 -10.46 -33.73
N LYS A 75 13.56 -10.31 -32.53
CA LYS A 75 13.83 -11.19 -31.39
C LYS A 75 13.11 -12.51 -31.60
N ARG A 76 13.85 -13.51 -32.03
CA ARG A 76 13.30 -14.87 -32.15
C ARG A 76 13.29 -15.50 -30.74
N PRO A 77 12.14 -15.98 -30.27
CA PRO A 77 12.09 -16.66 -28.99
C PRO A 77 12.93 -17.93 -29.02
N SER A 78 13.68 -18.19 -27.96
CA SER A 78 14.45 -19.44 -27.83
C SER A 78 13.52 -20.66 -27.77
N ALA A 79 14.05 -21.84 -28.00
CA ALA A 79 13.28 -23.09 -27.86
C ALA A 79 12.64 -23.20 -26.48
N ALA A 80 13.37 -22.84 -25.41
CA ALA A 80 12.85 -22.80 -24.05
C ALA A 80 11.69 -21.79 -23.87
N GLN A 81 11.78 -20.61 -24.48
CA GLN A 81 10.69 -19.63 -24.46
C GLN A 81 9.47 -20.08 -25.24
N GLN A 82 9.67 -20.75 -26.38
CA GLN A 82 8.60 -21.36 -27.16
C GLN A 82 7.92 -22.49 -26.39
N GLN A 83 8.71 -23.36 -25.77
CA GLN A 83 8.21 -24.43 -24.90
C GLN A 83 7.42 -23.88 -23.71
N ALA A 84 7.94 -22.88 -23.00
CA ALA A 84 7.25 -22.23 -21.91
C ALA A 84 5.93 -21.56 -22.37
N LYS A 85 5.92 -20.95 -23.57
CA LYS A 85 4.70 -20.38 -24.16
C LYS A 85 3.68 -21.47 -24.48
N THR A 86 4.10 -22.60 -25.00
CA THR A 86 3.23 -23.75 -25.27
C THR A 86 2.68 -24.33 -23.97
N GLN A 87 3.53 -24.55 -22.95
CA GLN A 87 3.11 -25.03 -21.63
C GLN A 87 2.07 -24.11 -20.97
N ARG A 88 2.24 -22.79 -21.10
CA ARG A 88 1.26 -21.81 -20.55
C ARG A 88 -0.10 -21.88 -21.24
N ARG A 89 -0.17 -22.40 -22.44
CA ARG A 89 -1.38 -22.51 -23.27
C ARG A 89 -1.97 -23.91 -23.30
N THR A 90 -1.30 -24.89 -22.75
CA THR A 90 -1.74 -26.29 -22.72
C THR A 90 -2.43 -26.57 -21.39
N CYS A 91 -3.63 -27.14 -21.46
CA CYS A 91 -4.37 -27.58 -20.29
C CYS A 91 -3.70 -28.81 -19.68
N GLY A 92 -3.34 -28.76 -18.39
CA GLY A 92 -2.72 -29.89 -17.68
C GLY A 92 -3.67 -31.09 -17.47
N ALA A 93 -4.98 -30.89 -17.60
CA ALA A 93 -5.95 -31.96 -17.42
C ALA A 93 -6.34 -32.66 -18.74
N CYS A 94 -6.72 -31.90 -19.78
CA CYS A 94 -7.15 -32.50 -21.07
C CYS A 94 -6.07 -32.43 -22.17
N VAL A 95 -4.92 -31.85 -21.89
CA VAL A 95 -3.78 -31.71 -22.80
C VAL A 95 -4.05 -30.88 -24.06
N GLN A 96 -5.22 -30.26 -24.17
CA GLN A 96 -5.55 -29.37 -25.29
C GLN A 96 -4.79 -28.04 -25.22
N ALA A 97 -4.36 -27.56 -26.39
CA ALA A 97 -3.72 -26.24 -26.52
C ALA A 97 -4.76 -25.17 -26.83
N PHE A 98 -4.56 -23.95 -26.29
CA PHE A 98 -5.47 -22.83 -26.40
C PHE A 98 -4.75 -21.60 -27.00
N PRO A 99 -5.48 -20.68 -27.64
CA PRO A 99 -4.88 -19.50 -28.29
C PRO A 99 -4.26 -18.53 -27.27
N HIS A 100 -4.78 -18.51 -26.04
CA HIS A 100 -4.34 -17.62 -24.96
C HIS A 100 -3.76 -18.42 -23.77
N PRO A 101 -2.87 -17.81 -22.96
CA PRO A 101 -2.39 -18.46 -21.72
C PRO A 101 -3.55 -18.79 -20.78
N LEU A 102 -3.51 -20.00 -20.23
CA LEU A 102 -4.49 -20.41 -19.23
C LEU A 102 -4.11 -19.88 -17.85
N PRO A 103 -5.09 -19.57 -16.99
CA PRO A 103 -4.82 -19.11 -15.62
C PRO A 103 -4.11 -20.21 -14.82
N LEU A 104 -3.18 -19.76 -13.95
CA LEU A 104 -2.49 -20.65 -13.02
C LEU A 104 -3.44 -21.02 -11.89
N GLN A 105 -3.51 -22.31 -11.56
CA GLN A 105 -4.31 -22.83 -10.45
C GLN A 105 -3.44 -23.66 -9.52
N ARG A 106 -3.81 -23.71 -8.24
CA ARG A 106 -3.26 -24.70 -7.30
C ARG A 106 -4.09 -25.96 -7.39
N ILE A 107 -3.44 -27.09 -7.55
CA ILE A 107 -4.07 -28.41 -7.40
C ILE A 107 -3.93 -28.78 -5.93
N ASP A 108 -5.07 -28.93 -5.24
CA ASP A 108 -5.11 -29.10 -3.78
C ASP A 108 -4.45 -30.39 -3.28
N THR A 109 -4.37 -31.44 -4.09
CA THR A 109 -3.90 -32.75 -3.65
C THR A 109 -2.38 -32.94 -3.65
N LEU A 110 -1.64 -32.14 -4.44
CA LEU A 110 -0.18 -32.31 -4.59
C LEU A 110 0.60 -30.98 -4.53
N GLY A 111 -0.08 -29.85 -4.36
CA GLY A 111 0.60 -28.54 -4.24
C GLY A 111 1.27 -28.02 -5.51
N HIS A 112 1.12 -28.71 -6.65
CA HIS A 112 1.75 -28.29 -7.90
C HIS A 112 0.89 -27.26 -8.65
N PRO A 113 1.47 -26.15 -9.09
CA PRO A 113 0.75 -25.18 -9.90
C PRO A 113 0.43 -25.77 -11.28
N ALA A 114 -0.84 -25.81 -11.64
CA ALA A 114 -1.30 -26.26 -12.95
C ALA A 114 -2.13 -25.22 -13.67
N ARG A 115 -2.23 -25.33 -14.98
CA ARG A 115 -3.07 -24.49 -15.82
C ARG A 115 -4.16 -25.34 -16.44
N TRP A 116 -5.40 -24.98 -16.21
CA TRP A 116 -6.55 -25.72 -16.72
C TRP A 116 -7.50 -24.84 -17.53
N CYS A 117 -8.08 -25.42 -18.57
CA CYS A 117 -9.14 -24.74 -19.34
C CYS A 117 -10.44 -24.62 -18.53
N GLY A 118 -11.36 -23.78 -18.98
CA GLY A 118 -12.65 -23.57 -18.33
C GLY A 118 -13.40 -24.87 -18.03
N PRO A 119 -13.69 -25.72 -19.04
CA PRO A 119 -14.39 -26.98 -18.84
C PRO A 119 -13.72 -27.92 -17.83
N CYS A 120 -12.40 -28.04 -17.85
CA CYS A 120 -11.68 -28.89 -16.88
C CYS A 120 -11.73 -28.33 -15.46
N ARG A 121 -11.67 -27.00 -15.29
CA ARG A 121 -11.87 -26.35 -13.98
C ARG A 121 -13.27 -26.56 -13.43
N ASP A 122 -14.24 -26.47 -14.29
CA ASP A 122 -15.64 -26.63 -13.88
C ASP A 122 -15.96 -28.07 -13.55
N ALA A 123 -15.38 -29.04 -14.30
CA ALA A 123 -15.45 -30.46 -13.99
C ALA A 123 -14.79 -30.79 -12.65
N ASP A 124 -13.59 -30.26 -12.40
CA ASP A 124 -12.87 -30.45 -11.13
C ASP A 124 -13.63 -29.80 -9.95
N ARG A 125 -14.11 -28.57 -10.13
CA ARG A 125 -14.92 -27.89 -9.12
C ARG A 125 -16.20 -28.66 -8.82
N ASN A 126 -16.82 -29.24 -9.83
CA ASN A 126 -18.02 -30.05 -9.69
C ASN A 126 -17.72 -31.36 -8.95
N LEU A 127 -16.61 -32.03 -9.32
CA LEU A 127 -16.12 -33.21 -8.62
C LEU A 127 -15.80 -32.88 -7.16
N TYR A 128 -15.05 -31.78 -6.90
CA TYR A 128 -14.74 -31.33 -5.55
C TYR A 128 -15.99 -31.06 -4.71
N ARG A 129 -17.01 -30.41 -5.29
CA ARG A 129 -18.28 -30.13 -4.61
C ARG A 129 -19.06 -31.41 -4.26
N ARG A 130 -18.84 -32.47 -4.99
CA ARG A 130 -19.51 -33.76 -4.82
C ARG A 130 -18.66 -34.78 -4.03
N THR A 131 -17.41 -34.49 -3.80
CA THR A 131 -16.51 -35.37 -3.06
C THR A 131 -16.57 -35.06 -1.58
N CYS A 132 -16.92 -36.06 -0.78
CA CYS A 132 -16.90 -35.93 0.66
C CYS A 132 -15.47 -35.69 1.17
N ARG A 133 -15.26 -34.60 1.88
CA ARG A 133 -13.95 -34.21 2.43
C ARG A 133 -13.37 -35.20 3.44
N ARG A 134 -14.21 -36.06 4.03
CA ARG A 134 -13.81 -37.00 5.04
C ARG A 134 -13.51 -38.41 4.48
N CYS A 135 -14.45 -38.98 3.71
CA CYS A 135 -14.30 -40.31 3.17
C CYS A 135 -13.84 -40.37 1.71
N ALA A 136 -13.64 -39.22 1.09
CA ALA A 136 -13.26 -39.06 -0.31
C ALA A 136 -14.23 -39.69 -1.33
N THR A 137 -15.39 -40.16 -0.90
CA THR A 137 -16.40 -40.75 -1.79
C THR A 137 -17.13 -39.63 -2.55
N VAL A 138 -17.40 -39.86 -3.85
CA VAL A 138 -18.17 -38.94 -4.70
C VAL A 138 -19.66 -39.27 -4.58
N TRP A 139 -20.47 -38.26 -4.29
CA TRP A 139 -21.90 -38.35 -4.10
C TRP A 139 -22.66 -37.49 -5.13
N GLU A 140 -23.91 -37.78 -5.40
CA GLU A 140 -24.72 -36.90 -6.27
C GLU A 140 -24.92 -35.51 -5.64
N GLN A 141 -25.13 -35.49 -4.34
CA GLN A 141 -25.26 -34.28 -3.55
C GLN A 141 -24.63 -34.50 -2.15
N LEU A 142 -23.86 -33.55 -1.67
CA LEU A 142 -23.37 -33.53 -0.30
C LEU A 142 -24.33 -32.78 0.58
N ASP A 143 -24.33 -33.15 1.88
CA ASP A 143 -25.12 -32.46 2.88
C ASP A 143 -24.72 -30.97 2.97
N SER A 144 -25.69 -30.11 2.79
CA SER A 144 -25.53 -28.64 2.92
C SER A 144 -25.81 -28.13 4.33
N THR A 145 -26.30 -29.00 5.22
CA THR A 145 -26.67 -28.65 6.59
C THR A 145 -25.57 -29.04 7.57
N GLY A 146 -24.93 -28.12 8.17
CA GLY A 146 -24.02 -28.33 9.31
C GLY A 146 -22.54 -28.54 8.98
N HIS A 147 -22.15 -29.46 8.11
CA HIS A 147 -20.76 -29.76 7.78
C HIS A 147 -20.49 -29.69 6.27
N GLY A 148 -20.62 -28.51 5.68
CA GLY A 148 -20.47 -28.30 4.24
C GLY A 148 -19.31 -29.11 3.61
N GLY A 149 -19.65 -29.95 2.62
CA GLY A 149 -18.68 -30.80 1.92
C GLY A 149 -18.50 -32.20 2.51
N THR A 150 -19.41 -32.68 3.39
CA THR A 150 -19.43 -34.08 3.88
C THR A 150 -20.69 -34.82 3.39
N CYS A 151 -20.62 -36.14 3.29
CA CYS A 151 -21.81 -36.97 3.05
C CYS A 151 -22.58 -37.15 4.36
N ALA A 152 -23.86 -37.57 4.26
CA ALA A 152 -24.75 -37.72 5.42
C ALA A 152 -24.15 -38.58 6.55
N ALA A 153 -23.58 -39.75 6.22
CA ALA A 153 -22.95 -40.62 7.21
C ALA A 153 -21.72 -39.97 7.90
N CYS A 154 -20.94 -39.19 7.17
CA CYS A 154 -19.83 -38.43 7.75
C CYS A 154 -20.29 -37.25 8.57
N SER A 155 -21.35 -36.54 8.17
CA SER A 155 -22.00 -35.49 8.95
C SER A 155 -22.52 -36.01 10.28
N GLU A 156 -23.26 -37.12 10.26
CA GLU A 156 -23.78 -37.76 11.45
C GLU A 156 -22.69 -38.22 12.41
N HIS A 157 -21.58 -38.75 11.86
CA HIS A 157 -20.42 -39.10 12.68
C HIS A 157 -19.76 -37.86 13.31
N LEU A 158 -19.64 -36.76 12.57
CA LEU A 158 -19.11 -35.49 13.08
C LEU A 158 -20.04 -34.89 14.15
N ASP A 159 -21.33 -34.99 14.00
CA ASP A 159 -22.29 -34.51 15.00
C ASP A 159 -22.23 -35.31 16.29
N ARG A 160 -22.09 -36.63 16.19
CA ARG A 160 -21.84 -37.50 17.35
C ARG A 160 -20.52 -37.13 18.05
N ALA A 161 -19.46 -36.96 17.27
CA ALA A 161 -18.16 -36.57 17.78
C ALA A 161 -18.23 -35.19 18.49
N ARG A 162 -18.95 -34.21 17.91
CA ARG A 162 -19.18 -32.90 18.55
C ARG A 162 -19.99 -32.97 19.84
N ALA A 163 -20.98 -33.87 19.89
CA ALA A 163 -21.75 -34.07 21.13
C ALA A 163 -20.89 -34.63 22.26
N VAL A 164 -20.01 -35.62 21.94
CA VAL A 164 -19.04 -36.16 22.87
C VAL A 164 -18.02 -35.06 23.30
N ALA A 165 -17.61 -34.21 22.38
CA ALA A 165 -16.72 -33.07 22.72
C ALA A 165 -17.31 -32.12 23.71
N ARG A 166 -18.53 -31.70 23.45
CA ARG A 166 -19.23 -30.78 24.34
C ARG A 166 -19.34 -31.38 25.75
N ALA A 167 -19.68 -32.64 25.83
CA ALA A 167 -19.76 -33.34 27.10
C ALA A 167 -18.39 -33.42 27.82
N LEU A 168 -17.27 -33.49 27.07
CA LEU A 168 -15.91 -33.49 27.62
C LEU A 168 -15.41 -32.08 27.93
N GLU A 169 -15.80 -31.06 27.12
CA GLU A 169 -15.48 -29.65 27.42
C GLU A 169 -16.06 -29.17 28.73
N GLU A 170 -17.23 -29.68 29.11
CA GLU A 170 -17.86 -29.39 30.41
C GLU A 170 -17.10 -30.03 31.60
N ARG A 171 -16.21 -30.99 31.31
CA ARG A 171 -15.56 -31.83 32.34
C ARG A 171 -14.04 -31.67 32.43
N ALA A 172 -13.38 -30.97 31.53
CA ALA A 172 -11.92 -30.88 31.53
C ALA A 172 -11.44 -29.46 31.27
N CYS A 173 -10.74 -28.88 32.25
CA CYS A 173 -10.01 -27.65 32.05
C CYS A 173 -8.55 -27.95 31.70
N PRO A 174 -8.02 -27.49 30.53
CA PRO A 174 -6.64 -27.77 30.13
C PRO A 174 -5.61 -27.05 31.01
N ARG A 175 -6.02 -26.08 31.83
CA ARG A 175 -5.10 -25.28 32.62
C ARG A 175 -4.96 -25.77 34.08
N CYS A 176 -6.05 -26.08 34.76
CA CYS A 176 -5.99 -26.49 36.15
C CYS A 176 -5.98 -28.01 36.35
N THR A 177 -5.95 -28.77 35.28
CA THR A 177 -5.94 -30.25 35.29
C THR A 177 -7.06 -30.89 36.09
N VAL A 178 -8.07 -30.13 36.51
CA VAL A 178 -9.29 -30.68 37.10
C VAL A 178 -10.02 -31.41 35.96
N GLN A 179 -9.68 -32.67 35.75
CA GLN A 179 -10.38 -33.57 34.85
C GLN A 179 -11.47 -34.29 35.60
N THR A 180 -12.68 -34.05 35.19
CA THR A 180 -13.81 -34.90 35.53
C THR A 180 -14.05 -35.98 34.44
N ALA A 181 -13.29 -35.92 33.32
CA ALA A 181 -13.29 -36.95 32.28
C ALA A 181 -12.23 -38.00 32.56
N THR A 182 -12.56 -39.28 32.40
CA THR A 182 -11.62 -40.39 32.57
C THR A 182 -10.64 -40.45 31.38
N ALA A 183 -9.46 -41.07 31.61
CA ALA A 183 -8.47 -41.28 30.56
C ALA A 183 -9.05 -42.10 29.37
N GLU A 184 -10.00 -42.99 29.64
CA GLU A 184 -10.68 -43.83 28.63
C GLU A 184 -11.61 -42.97 27.76
N GLU A 185 -12.40 -42.03 28.36
CA GLU A 185 -13.25 -41.10 27.61
C GLU A 185 -12.42 -40.20 26.70
N VAL A 186 -11.27 -39.72 27.19
CA VAL A 186 -10.32 -38.91 26.39
C VAL A 186 -9.71 -39.75 25.26
N ALA A 187 -9.33 -41.01 25.54
CA ALA A 187 -8.79 -41.92 24.53
C ALA A 187 -9.82 -42.27 23.46
N ALA A 188 -11.08 -42.53 23.85
CA ALA A 188 -12.17 -42.79 22.91
C ALA A 188 -12.47 -41.57 22.00
N ALA A 189 -12.45 -40.37 22.56
CA ALA A 189 -12.58 -39.14 21.78
C ALA A 189 -11.40 -38.95 20.79
N LYS A 190 -10.18 -39.27 21.21
CA LYS A 190 -8.98 -39.26 20.33
C LYS A 190 -9.08 -40.29 19.20
N ALA A 191 -9.53 -41.50 19.49
CA ALA A 191 -9.70 -42.58 18.53
C ALA A 191 -10.81 -42.27 17.48
N ALA A 192 -11.78 -41.44 17.82
CA ALA A 192 -12.83 -41.00 16.90
C ALA A 192 -12.39 -39.90 15.91
N ASP A 193 -11.07 -39.65 15.74
CA ASP A 193 -10.50 -38.61 14.87
C ASP A 193 -10.95 -37.19 15.27
N PHE A 194 -11.23 -37.06 16.54
CA PHE A 194 -11.90 -35.91 17.14
C PHE A 194 -10.99 -34.69 17.36
N TYR A 195 -9.66 -34.92 17.31
CA TYR A 195 -8.65 -33.93 17.70
C TYR A 195 -8.62 -32.67 16.83
N ALA A 196 -9.06 -32.74 15.58
CA ALA A 196 -9.09 -31.60 14.69
C ALA A 196 -10.12 -30.53 15.08
N TRP A 197 -11.08 -30.89 15.94
CA TRP A 197 -12.21 -30.04 16.30
C TRP A 197 -12.28 -29.71 17.80
N TRP A 198 -11.49 -30.37 18.61
CA TRP A 198 -11.50 -30.19 20.06
C TRP A 198 -10.49 -29.13 20.47
N ASN A 199 -11.02 -27.99 20.85
CA ASN A 199 -10.28 -26.94 21.53
C ASN A 199 -10.86 -26.82 22.96
N PRO A 200 -10.28 -27.49 23.94
CA PRO A 200 -10.82 -27.49 25.30
C PRO A 200 -10.80 -26.09 25.88
N ARG A 201 -11.95 -25.61 26.29
CA ARG A 201 -12.06 -24.29 26.91
C ARG A 201 -11.57 -24.37 28.34
N ALA A 202 -10.84 -23.35 28.77
CA ALA A 202 -10.50 -23.23 30.21
C ALA A 202 -11.78 -23.03 31.01
N CYS A 203 -11.83 -23.58 32.22
CA CYS A 203 -12.93 -23.32 33.15
C CYS A 203 -12.99 -21.82 33.50
N GLU A 204 -14.15 -21.37 33.98
CA GLU A 204 -14.36 -19.95 34.30
C GLU A 204 -13.29 -19.35 35.21
N PRO A 205 -12.87 -20.00 36.34
CA PRO A 205 -11.77 -19.49 37.17
C PRO A 205 -10.44 -19.38 36.43
N CYS A 206 -10.11 -20.35 35.57
CA CYS A 206 -8.87 -20.29 34.75
C CYS A 206 -8.91 -19.26 33.64
N THR A 207 -10.08 -19.02 33.08
CA THR A 207 -10.30 -17.94 32.10
C THR A 207 -10.15 -16.58 32.77
N ALA A 208 -10.77 -16.39 33.92
CA ALA A 208 -10.65 -15.17 34.72
C ALA A 208 -9.20 -14.93 35.19
N ALA A 209 -8.48 -15.96 35.64
CA ALA A 209 -7.09 -15.86 36.03
C ALA A 209 -6.19 -15.45 34.84
N ARG A 210 -6.42 -16.05 33.68
CA ARG A 210 -5.68 -15.68 32.45
C ARG A 210 -5.97 -14.25 32.01
N GLN A 211 -7.22 -13.82 32.14
CA GLN A 211 -7.61 -12.46 31.86
C GLN A 211 -6.90 -11.48 32.82
N ALA A 212 -6.89 -11.78 34.11
CA ALA A 212 -6.22 -10.96 35.12
C ALA A 212 -4.69 -10.88 34.89
N GLU A 213 -4.05 -12.01 34.54
CA GLU A 213 -2.61 -12.04 34.19
C GLU A 213 -2.33 -11.18 32.96
N ARG A 214 -3.21 -11.22 31.97
CA ARG A 214 -3.08 -10.42 30.74
C ARG A 214 -3.24 -8.92 31.03
N GLU A 215 -4.26 -8.57 31.78
CA GLU A 215 -4.49 -7.18 32.22
C GLU A 215 -3.34 -6.64 33.06
N GLU A 216 -2.74 -7.47 33.93
CA GLU A 216 -1.56 -7.07 34.70
C GLU A 216 -0.32 -6.88 33.78
N ALA A 217 -0.12 -7.77 32.83
CA ALA A 217 0.96 -7.64 31.87
C ALA A 217 0.79 -6.37 31.00
N GLU A 218 -0.45 -6.07 30.59
CA GLU A 218 -0.78 -4.86 29.85
C GLU A 218 -0.54 -3.60 30.70
N ARG A 219 -0.96 -3.62 31.97
CA ARG A 219 -0.66 -2.52 32.91
C ARG A 219 0.82 -2.34 33.16
N HIS A 220 1.57 -3.44 33.32
CA HIS A 220 3.02 -3.38 33.47
C HIS A 220 3.70 -2.77 32.21
N ALA A 221 3.35 -3.26 31.03
CA ALA A 221 3.87 -2.74 29.77
C ALA A 221 3.53 -1.25 29.58
N TYR A 222 2.33 -0.82 29.97
CA TYR A 222 1.94 0.59 29.96
C TYR A 222 2.76 1.43 30.92
N ARG A 223 3.00 0.94 32.16
CA ARG A 223 3.88 1.63 33.13
C ARG A 223 5.31 1.79 32.63
N GLU A 224 5.87 0.76 32.01
CA GLU A 224 7.23 0.82 31.43
C GLU A 224 7.33 1.84 30.29
N ARG A 225 6.30 1.97 29.48
CA ARG A 225 6.23 2.93 28.37
C ARG A 225 5.77 4.33 28.80
N TRP A 226 5.38 4.51 30.05
CA TRP A 226 4.80 5.76 30.52
C TRP A 226 5.62 7.01 30.19
N PRO A 227 6.95 7.04 30.30
CA PRO A 227 7.74 8.23 29.94
C PRO A 227 7.52 8.65 28.47
N GLU A 228 7.40 7.69 27.56
CA GLU A 228 7.13 7.96 26.16
C GLU A 228 5.70 8.43 25.94
N VAL A 229 4.73 7.79 26.58
CA VAL A 229 3.31 8.15 26.54
C VAL A 229 3.11 9.56 27.11
N GLU A 230 3.72 9.88 28.25
CA GLU A 230 3.60 11.21 28.87
C GLU A 230 4.23 12.31 28.00
N ALA A 231 5.34 12.03 27.31
CA ALA A 231 5.93 12.99 26.39
C ALA A 231 4.97 13.34 25.24
N VAL A 232 4.35 12.30 24.64
CA VAL A 232 3.34 12.50 23.57
C VAL A 232 2.08 13.20 24.10
N ARG A 233 1.66 12.83 25.31
CA ARG A 233 0.52 13.44 26.00
C ARG A 233 0.76 14.93 26.31
N ALA A 234 1.95 15.28 26.79
CA ALA A 234 2.33 16.68 27.03
C ALA A 234 2.31 17.48 25.71
N TRP A 235 2.91 16.91 24.64
CA TRP A 235 2.88 17.52 23.32
C TRP A 235 1.44 17.78 22.82
N ALA A 236 0.55 16.77 22.94
CA ALA A 236 -0.85 16.94 22.53
C ALA A 236 -1.59 18.00 23.37
N ARG A 237 -1.34 18.07 24.69
CA ARG A 237 -1.93 19.09 25.57
C ARG A 237 -1.46 20.49 25.23
N GLU A 238 -0.17 20.67 24.93
CA GLU A 238 0.36 21.94 24.50
C GLU A 238 -0.29 22.42 23.21
N LEU A 239 -0.44 21.52 22.22
CA LEU A 239 -1.09 21.85 20.95
C LEU A 239 -2.57 22.22 21.13
N LEU A 240 -3.30 21.49 21.95
CA LEU A 240 -4.71 21.77 22.21
C LEU A 240 -4.92 23.07 23.00
N ALA A 241 -3.95 23.46 23.82
CA ALA A 241 -4.01 24.68 24.63
C ALA A 241 -3.56 25.92 23.84
N ASP A 242 -2.79 25.76 22.77
CA ASP A 242 -2.26 26.87 21.96
C ASP A 242 -3.26 27.26 20.86
N PRO A 243 -3.89 28.46 20.94
CA PRO A 243 -4.80 28.93 19.90
C PRO A 243 -4.13 29.15 18.54
N ALA A 244 -2.80 29.21 18.52
CA ALA A 244 -2.02 29.29 17.29
C ALA A 244 -1.79 27.91 16.62
N THR A 245 -2.28 26.82 17.20
CA THR A 245 -2.21 25.49 16.54
C THR A 245 -3.14 25.47 15.33
N ALA A 246 -2.59 25.06 14.19
CA ALA A 246 -3.32 24.75 12.96
C ALA A 246 -3.11 23.29 12.59
N ILE A 247 -4.17 22.58 12.31
CA ILE A 247 -4.14 21.22 11.77
C ILE A 247 -4.43 21.34 10.29
N MET A 248 -3.57 20.77 9.45
CA MET A 248 -3.68 20.85 8.00
C MET A 248 -3.68 19.46 7.39
N ASP A 249 -4.40 19.31 6.29
CA ASP A 249 -4.46 18.08 5.49
C ASP A 249 -4.72 18.43 4.02
N THR A 250 -4.36 17.50 3.12
CA THR A 250 -4.55 17.64 1.66
C THR A 250 -5.06 16.36 1.03
N GLU A 251 -6.01 16.49 0.08
CA GLU A 251 -6.35 15.43 -0.87
C GLU A 251 -5.68 15.70 -2.22
N THR A 252 -5.35 14.62 -2.94
CA THR A 252 -4.48 14.72 -4.10
C THR A 252 -4.92 13.86 -5.27
N THR A 253 -4.44 14.14 -6.49
CA THR A 253 -4.66 13.31 -7.69
C THR A 253 -3.98 11.92 -7.58
N GLY A 254 -3.24 11.62 -6.52
CA GLY A 254 -2.61 10.31 -6.29
C GLY A 254 -1.44 10.37 -5.32
N LEU A 255 -0.73 9.24 -5.19
CA LEU A 255 0.39 9.09 -4.25
C LEU A 255 1.77 9.31 -4.89
N HIS A 256 1.85 9.49 -6.22
CA HIS A 256 3.12 9.68 -6.93
C HIS A 256 3.67 11.09 -6.70
N TYR A 257 4.96 11.27 -6.94
CA TYR A 257 5.66 12.54 -6.68
C TYR A 257 5.01 13.76 -7.35
N GLU A 258 4.51 13.60 -8.57
CA GLU A 258 3.92 14.67 -9.39
C GLU A 258 2.41 14.88 -9.12
N ALA A 259 1.81 14.15 -8.15
CA ALA A 259 0.39 14.29 -7.83
C ALA A 259 0.07 15.71 -7.35
N ARG A 260 -1.05 16.24 -7.82
CA ARG A 260 -1.53 17.61 -7.56
C ARG A 260 -2.50 17.63 -6.39
N ILE A 261 -2.54 18.73 -5.68
CA ILE A 261 -3.52 18.94 -4.60
C ILE A 261 -4.88 19.29 -5.22
N VAL A 262 -5.95 18.57 -4.81
CA VAL A 262 -7.34 18.79 -5.21
C VAL A 262 -8.22 19.34 -4.10
N GLU A 263 -7.82 19.19 -2.85
CA GLU A 263 -8.43 19.80 -1.68
C GLU A 263 -7.35 20.15 -0.66
N ILE A 264 -7.51 21.29 0.01
CA ILE A 264 -6.64 21.68 1.11
C ILE A 264 -7.48 22.26 2.23
N ALA A 265 -7.21 21.81 3.45
CA ALA A 265 -7.89 22.33 4.63
C ALA A 265 -6.91 22.67 5.74
N ALA A 266 -7.26 23.68 6.54
CA ALA A 266 -6.59 24.03 7.78
C ALA A 266 -7.64 24.41 8.81
N TYR A 267 -7.54 23.83 10.00
CA TYR A 267 -8.45 24.05 11.12
C TYR A 267 -7.65 24.35 12.40
N THR A 268 -8.22 25.09 13.33
CA THR A 268 -7.64 25.18 14.67
C THR A 268 -7.78 23.86 15.42
N ALA A 269 -7.00 23.64 16.47
CA ALA A 269 -7.18 22.46 17.34
C ALA A 269 -8.56 22.43 18.04
N ALA A 270 -9.25 23.58 18.13
CA ALA A 270 -10.63 23.68 18.61
C ALA A 270 -11.68 23.23 17.56
N GLY A 271 -11.28 23.09 16.29
CA GLY A 271 -12.15 22.72 15.18
C GLY A 271 -12.72 23.91 14.39
N GLU A 272 -12.19 25.12 14.59
CA GLU A 272 -12.58 26.27 13.82
C GLU A 272 -11.89 26.28 12.46
N LYS A 273 -12.63 26.50 11.40
CA LYS A 273 -12.10 26.53 10.04
C LYS A 273 -11.22 27.77 9.80
N LEU A 274 -10.00 27.57 9.37
CA LEU A 274 -9.06 28.61 8.92
C LEU A 274 -9.05 28.73 7.39
N LEU A 275 -9.02 27.59 6.72
CA LEU A 275 -9.10 27.42 5.28
C LEU A 275 -9.73 26.05 5.00
N ASP A 276 -10.55 25.95 3.97
CA ASP A 276 -11.12 24.67 3.53
C ASP A 276 -11.68 24.89 2.13
N THR A 277 -10.99 24.40 1.11
CA THR A 277 -11.34 24.63 -0.28
C THR A 277 -10.88 23.52 -1.20
N LEU A 278 -11.68 23.25 -2.23
CA LEU A 278 -11.25 22.49 -3.39
C LEU A 278 -10.28 23.31 -4.23
N LEU A 279 -9.44 22.65 -4.99
CA LEU A 279 -8.47 23.23 -5.91
C LEU A 279 -8.62 22.61 -7.30
N ASP A 280 -8.56 23.43 -8.34
CA ASP A 280 -8.38 22.93 -9.72
C ASP A 280 -6.92 22.50 -9.91
N PRO A 281 -6.65 21.20 -10.06
CA PRO A 281 -5.29 20.69 -10.24
C PRO A 281 -4.72 21.02 -11.62
N GLY A 282 -5.55 21.46 -12.58
CA GLY A 282 -5.17 21.68 -13.97
C GLY A 282 -4.87 20.41 -14.76
N GLU A 283 -5.23 19.24 -14.23
CA GLU A 283 -5.10 17.92 -14.86
C GLU A 283 -6.24 17.02 -14.40
N PRO A 284 -6.58 15.96 -15.17
CA PRO A 284 -7.63 15.03 -14.78
C PRO A 284 -7.33 14.31 -13.47
N ILE A 285 -8.34 14.15 -12.61
CA ILE A 285 -8.26 13.38 -11.38
C ILE A 285 -8.41 11.88 -11.72
N PRO A 286 -7.43 11.03 -11.42
CA PRO A 286 -7.53 9.60 -11.68
C PRO A 286 -8.70 8.95 -10.92
N PRO A 287 -9.37 7.94 -11.52
CA PRO A 287 -10.53 7.27 -10.89
C PRO A 287 -10.21 6.63 -9.53
N ASP A 288 -9.00 6.10 -9.34
CA ASP A 288 -8.54 5.50 -8.09
C ASP A 288 -8.39 6.54 -6.96
N ALA A 289 -7.99 7.77 -7.28
CA ALA A 289 -7.99 8.87 -6.33
C ALA A 289 -9.43 9.29 -5.98
N THR A 290 -10.29 9.44 -6.99
CA THR A 290 -11.72 9.73 -6.78
C THR A 290 -12.43 8.66 -5.94
N GLU A 291 -12.09 7.37 -6.10
CA GLU A 291 -12.63 6.29 -5.26
C GLU A 291 -12.29 6.47 -3.77
N ILE A 292 -11.19 7.13 -3.44
CA ILE A 292 -10.74 7.36 -2.07
C ILE A 292 -11.44 8.59 -1.46
N HIS A 293 -11.31 9.77 -2.07
CA HIS A 293 -11.77 11.04 -1.49
C HIS A 293 -13.11 11.55 -2.07
N GLY A 294 -13.62 10.92 -3.12
CA GLY A 294 -14.91 11.25 -3.73
C GLY A 294 -14.93 12.54 -4.58
N ILE A 295 -13.78 13.20 -4.77
CA ILE A 295 -13.69 14.44 -5.56
C ILE A 295 -13.48 14.08 -7.02
N THR A 296 -14.26 14.70 -7.92
CA THR A 296 -14.21 14.51 -9.37
C THR A 296 -13.76 15.78 -10.09
N ASP A 297 -13.38 15.66 -11.38
CA ASP A 297 -13.07 16.84 -12.22
C ASP A 297 -14.21 17.86 -12.23
N ALA A 298 -15.47 17.41 -12.16
CA ALA A 298 -16.63 18.29 -12.14
C ALA A 298 -16.73 19.10 -10.84
N ASP A 299 -16.28 18.54 -9.72
CA ASP A 299 -16.32 19.19 -8.41
C ASP A 299 -15.27 20.30 -8.30
N VAL A 300 -14.12 20.14 -8.94
CA VAL A 300 -13.02 21.13 -8.89
C VAL A 300 -13.10 22.17 -10.01
N ALA A 301 -13.94 21.95 -11.01
CA ALA A 301 -14.10 22.85 -12.14
C ALA A 301 -14.54 24.26 -11.68
N GLY A 302 -13.70 25.27 -11.95
CA GLY A 302 -13.93 26.66 -11.56
C GLY A 302 -13.55 27.02 -10.12
N PHE A 303 -12.98 26.06 -9.38
CA PHE A 303 -12.28 26.36 -8.13
C PHE A 303 -10.92 27.01 -8.41
N PRO A 304 -10.34 27.70 -7.42
CA PRO A 304 -9.03 28.31 -7.59
C PRO A 304 -7.93 27.25 -7.78
N THR A 305 -6.89 27.61 -8.49
CA THR A 305 -5.63 26.84 -8.55
C THR A 305 -4.85 26.97 -7.24
N PHE A 306 -3.85 26.11 -7.02
CA PHE A 306 -2.96 26.22 -5.87
C PHE A 306 -2.32 27.61 -5.76
N GLY A 307 -1.84 28.17 -6.88
CA GLY A 307 -1.20 29.49 -6.91
C GLY A 307 -2.12 30.62 -6.49
N GLU A 308 -3.42 30.55 -6.78
CA GLU A 308 -4.42 31.54 -6.36
C GLU A 308 -4.73 31.44 -4.87
N VAL A 309 -4.66 30.22 -4.28
CA VAL A 309 -4.88 30.00 -2.83
C VAL A 309 -3.62 30.25 -2.00
N LEU A 310 -2.43 30.16 -2.59
CA LEU A 310 -1.14 30.27 -1.90
C LEU A 310 -1.02 31.51 -0.99
N PRO A 311 -1.44 32.73 -1.39
CA PRO A 311 -1.38 33.88 -0.50
C PRO A 311 -2.25 33.73 0.75
N GLU A 312 -3.45 33.17 0.61
CA GLU A 312 -4.35 32.92 1.73
C GLU A 312 -3.83 31.79 2.63
N LEU A 313 -3.34 30.69 2.05
CA LEU A 313 -2.67 29.59 2.78
C LEU A 313 -1.51 30.14 3.61
N THR A 314 -0.64 30.94 2.99
CA THR A 314 0.49 31.57 3.68
C THR A 314 0.02 32.45 4.84
N ARG A 315 -1.02 33.22 4.64
CA ARG A 315 -1.59 34.08 5.66
C ARG A 315 -2.16 33.29 6.84
N VAL A 316 -2.93 32.24 6.58
CA VAL A 316 -3.58 31.47 7.66
C VAL A 316 -2.58 30.60 8.44
N LEU A 317 -1.48 30.20 7.82
CA LEU A 317 -0.43 29.41 8.48
C LEU A 317 0.62 30.27 9.20
N ALA A 318 0.70 31.56 8.89
CA ALA A 318 1.73 32.46 9.41
C ALA A 318 1.78 32.47 10.96
N GLY A 319 2.96 32.10 11.52
CA GLY A 319 3.21 32.06 12.95
C GLY A 319 2.50 30.93 13.71
N ARG A 320 1.75 30.07 13.04
CA ARG A 320 1.04 28.95 13.65
C ARG A 320 1.93 27.72 13.79
N ARG A 321 1.63 26.89 14.79
CA ARG A 321 2.17 25.53 14.94
C ARG A 321 1.36 24.61 14.03
N ILE A 322 1.99 24.01 13.03
CA ILE A 322 1.30 23.24 11.98
C ILE A 322 1.43 21.76 12.25
N VAL A 323 0.30 21.10 12.50
CA VAL A 323 0.16 19.68 12.74
C VAL A 323 -0.42 19.00 11.52
N ILE A 324 0.19 17.89 11.08
CA ILE A 324 -0.25 17.07 9.94
C ILE A 324 -0.17 15.60 10.35
N TYR A 325 -1.15 14.78 9.93
CA TYR A 325 -1.17 13.37 10.28
C TYR A 325 -0.05 12.58 9.60
N ASN A 326 0.13 12.71 8.31
CA ASN A 326 1.25 12.14 7.56
C ASN A 326 2.14 13.26 7.00
N ARG A 327 2.80 13.98 7.91
CA ARG A 327 3.51 15.24 7.60
C ARG A 327 4.42 15.18 6.39
N SER A 328 5.12 14.08 6.18
CA SER A 328 6.05 13.95 5.04
C SER A 328 5.31 14.01 3.71
N PHE A 329 4.15 13.37 3.61
CA PHE A 329 3.36 13.34 2.39
C PHE A 329 2.86 14.74 2.01
N ASP A 330 2.16 15.43 2.91
CA ASP A 330 1.59 16.74 2.63
C ASP A 330 2.66 17.81 2.38
N ARG A 331 3.77 17.80 3.14
CA ARG A 331 4.91 18.66 2.86
C ARG A 331 5.48 18.46 1.47
N ASP A 332 5.61 17.20 1.01
CA ASP A 332 6.11 16.91 -0.33
C ASP A 332 5.13 17.39 -1.41
N ARG A 333 3.82 17.30 -1.15
CA ARG A 333 2.81 17.87 -2.05
C ARG A 333 2.89 19.39 -2.13
N LEU A 334 2.97 20.06 -0.98
CA LEU A 334 3.18 21.51 -0.93
C LEU A 334 4.46 21.94 -1.64
N ARG A 335 5.57 21.20 -1.44
CA ARG A 335 6.84 21.48 -2.14
C ARG A 335 6.68 21.38 -3.65
N HIS A 336 6.01 20.34 -4.13
CA HIS A 336 5.76 20.16 -5.57
C HIS A 336 4.92 21.30 -6.16
N GLU A 337 3.83 21.68 -5.51
CA GLU A 337 2.97 22.78 -5.94
C GLU A 337 3.71 24.13 -5.92
N LEU A 338 4.48 24.40 -4.87
CA LEU A 338 5.30 25.60 -4.75
C LEU A 338 6.39 25.67 -5.82
N ASP A 339 7.10 24.54 -6.07
CA ASP A 339 8.14 24.49 -7.10
C ASP A 339 7.55 24.78 -8.48
N ARG A 340 6.44 24.14 -8.81
CA ARG A 340 5.74 24.36 -10.06
C ARG A 340 5.31 25.83 -10.20
N TRP A 341 4.64 26.37 -9.17
CA TRP A 341 4.17 27.75 -9.20
C TRP A 341 5.32 28.76 -9.36
N HIS A 342 6.42 28.59 -8.63
CA HIS A 342 7.57 29.48 -8.71
C HIS A 342 8.28 29.38 -10.08
N ARG A 343 8.40 28.20 -10.66
CA ARG A 343 8.97 28.05 -11.99
C ARG A 343 8.16 28.75 -13.07
N GLU A 344 6.85 28.76 -12.94
CA GLU A 344 5.95 29.42 -13.87
C GLU A 344 5.94 30.95 -13.68
N ASN A 345 6.00 31.45 -12.45
CA ASN A 345 5.78 32.85 -12.12
C ASN A 345 7.07 33.65 -11.80
N THR A 346 8.12 32.98 -11.34
CA THR A 346 9.41 33.60 -11.02
C THR A 346 10.58 32.78 -11.58
N PRO A 347 10.65 32.61 -12.91
CA PRO A 347 11.66 31.76 -13.53
C PRO A 347 13.07 32.27 -13.27
N LEU A 348 13.97 31.35 -12.89
CA LEU A 348 15.38 31.67 -12.65
C LEU A 348 16.15 31.81 -13.98
N HIS A 349 17.18 32.67 -13.98
CA HIS A 349 18.11 32.81 -15.07
C HIS A 349 19.58 32.62 -14.57
N PRO A 350 20.31 31.61 -15.08
CA PRO A 350 19.85 30.60 -16.04
C PRO A 350 18.79 29.66 -15.46
N PRO A 351 17.92 29.09 -16.29
CA PRO A 351 16.89 28.15 -15.80
C PRO A 351 17.52 26.93 -15.16
N LEU A 352 16.92 26.42 -14.09
CA LEU A 352 17.34 25.18 -13.45
C LEU A 352 17.20 24.00 -14.46
N ILE A 353 18.30 23.30 -14.72
CA ILE A 353 18.40 22.29 -15.79
C ILE A 353 17.61 21.01 -15.46
N SER A 354 17.26 20.77 -14.22
CA SER A 354 16.50 19.58 -13.80
C SER A 354 15.62 19.89 -12.60
N SER A 355 14.32 19.71 -12.79
CA SER A 355 13.31 19.93 -11.76
C SER A 355 13.25 18.84 -10.68
N ARG A 356 13.74 17.67 -10.96
CA ARG A 356 13.50 16.50 -10.09
C ARG A 356 14.39 16.44 -8.85
N TRP A 357 15.45 17.23 -8.79
CA TRP A 357 16.49 17.14 -7.77
C TRP A 357 16.84 18.48 -7.10
N HIS A 358 16.29 19.58 -7.60
CA HIS A 358 16.52 20.91 -7.07
C HIS A 358 15.25 21.73 -7.20
N ASP A 359 14.53 21.87 -6.11
CA ASP A 359 13.38 22.76 -6.03
C ASP A 359 13.83 24.22 -6.28
N HIS A 360 12.89 25.06 -6.70
CA HIS A 360 13.12 26.49 -6.76
C HIS A 360 13.50 27.01 -5.37
N PRO A 361 14.51 27.90 -5.21
CA PRO A 361 14.97 28.35 -3.90
C PRO A 361 13.88 28.91 -3.00
N ALA A 362 12.87 29.56 -3.56
CA ALA A 362 11.72 30.08 -2.81
C ALA A 362 10.86 28.99 -2.16
N VAL A 363 10.98 27.74 -2.59
CA VAL A 363 10.28 26.60 -1.95
C VAL A 363 10.83 26.37 -0.55
N GLU A 364 12.16 26.27 -0.41
CA GLU A 364 12.79 26.10 0.89
C GLU A 364 12.50 27.29 1.79
N GLU A 365 12.58 28.51 1.25
CA GLU A 365 12.26 29.74 2.01
C GLU A 365 10.84 29.69 2.56
N TRP A 366 9.86 29.29 1.77
CA TRP A 366 8.48 29.17 2.21
C TRP A 366 8.29 28.04 3.23
N ILE A 367 8.88 26.85 2.98
CA ILE A 367 8.78 25.68 3.86
C ILE A 367 9.43 25.98 5.22
N ASP A 368 10.61 26.59 5.22
CA ASP A 368 11.38 26.89 6.45
C ASP A 368 10.75 28.04 7.26
N ALA A 369 9.97 28.91 6.62
CA ALA A 369 9.21 29.93 7.31
C ALA A 369 8.05 29.37 8.16
N GLN A 370 7.64 28.12 7.93
CA GLN A 370 6.56 27.50 8.68
C GLN A 370 7.06 26.76 9.93
N ARG A 371 6.22 26.74 10.96
CA ARG A 371 6.51 26.02 12.22
C ARG A 371 5.86 24.64 12.20
N TRP A 372 6.53 23.69 11.54
CA TRP A 372 6.08 22.30 11.46
C TRP A 372 6.23 21.59 12.79
N GLU A 373 5.17 21.00 13.28
CA GLU A 373 5.18 20.15 14.46
C GLU A 373 5.62 18.72 14.13
N GLU A 374 5.80 17.89 15.14
CA GLU A 374 6.04 16.46 14.96
C GLU A 374 4.90 15.81 14.17
N CYS A 375 5.20 14.73 13.45
CA CYS A 375 4.22 14.01 12.67
C CYS A 375 3.14 13.38 13.58
N ALA A 376 1.89 13.81 13.45
CA ALA A 376 0.83 13.33 14.33
C ALA A 376 0.58 11.82 14.19
N MET A 377 0.82 11.23 13.00
CA MET A 377 0.73 9.80 12.77
C MET A 377 1.80 9.02 13.58
N GLU A 378 3.04 9.54 13.61
CA GLU A 378 4.12 8.93 14.38
C GLU A 378 3.88 9.07 15.89
N GLN A 379 3.44 10.24 16.34
CA GLN A 379 3.09 10.48 17.73
C GLN A 379 1.92 9.59 18.17
N TYR A 380 0.90 9.44 17.34
CA TYR A 380 -0.23 8.55 17.65
C TYR A 380 0.18 7.08 17.64
N ALA A 381 1.06 6.66 16.71
CA ALA A 381 1.62 5.32 16.69
C ALA A 381 2.43 5.01 17.97
N GLN A 382 3.24 5.96 18.42
CA GLN A 382 3.98 5.88 19.68
C GLN A 382 3.05 5.84 20.88
N PHE A 383 1.98 6.61 20.89
CA PHE A 383 0.95 6.58 21.95
C PHE A 383 0.27 5.20 22.04
N VAL A 384 -0.21 4.64 20.92
CA VAL A 384 -0.83 3.31 20.86
C VAL A 384 0.15 2.21 21.26
N GLY A 385 1.40 2.28 20.78
CA GLY A 385 2.50 1.43 21.23
C GLY A 385 2.52 0.03 20.63
N GLU A 386 1.90 -0.20 19.50
CA GLU A 386 2.03 -1.44 18.76
C GLU A 386 3.39 -1.52 18.05
N TRP A 387 4.34 -2.22 18.66
CA TRP A 387 5.66 -2.38 18.08
C TRP A 387 5.67 -3.36 16.91
N ASN A 388 6.43 -3.03 15.88
CA ASN A 388 6.67 -3.88 14.71
C ASN A 388 8.16 -4.24 14.63
N ASP A 389 8.48 -5.48 15.01
CA ASP A 389 9.87 -5.98 15.04
C ASP A 389 10.55 -5.96 13.67
N TYR A 390 9.77 -6.14 12.59
CA TYR A 390 10.32 -6.15 11.23
C TYR A 390 10.82 -4.78 10.78
N TYR A 391 10.09 -3.71 11.12
CA TYR A 391 10.47 -2.35 10.76
C TYR A 391 11.25 -1.62 11.86
N GLY A 392 11.31 -2.16 13.09
CA GLY A 392 11.96 -1.51 14.22
C GLY A 392 11.29 -0.18 14.61
N SER A 393 9.97 -0.09 14.46
CA SER A 393 9.18 1.12 14.74
C SER A 393 7.79 0.76 15.22
N TYR A 394 7.07 1.74 15.80
CA TYR A 394 5.67 1.57 16.12
C TYR A 394 4.84 1.49 14.83
N ARG A 395 3.79 0.66 14.85
CA ARG A 395 2.88 0.46 13.73
C ARG A 395 1.97 1.68 13.55
N TRP A 396 1.96 2.24 12.35
CA TRP A 396 1.08 3.34 12.01
C TRP A 396 -0.39 2.95 12.16
N GLN A 397 -1.17 3.86 12.71
CA GLN A 397 -2.60 3.70 12.94
C GLN A 397 -3.37 4.44 11.84
N ARG A 398 -4.59 3.98 11.54
CA ARG A 398 -5.45 4.69 10.58
C ARG A 398 -6.08 5.91 11.26
N LEU A 399 -6.14 7.03 10.55
CA LEU A 399 -6.80 8.23 11.03
C LEU A 399 -8.34 8.06 11.12
N ASN A 400 -8.94 7.41 10.10
CA ASN A 400 -10.39 7.19 9.95
C ASN A 400 -11.20 8.50 9.83
N GLY A 401 -10.65 9.53 9.19
CA GLY A 401 -11.30 10.84 9.02
C GLY A 401 -12.23 10.93 7.81
N GLY A 402 -12.20 9.95 6.90
CA GLY A 402 -13.14 9.84 5.78
C GLY A 402 -12.61 10.36 4.45
N HIS A 403 -11.32 10.64 4.35
CA HIS A 403 -10.67 11.09 3.12
C HIS A 403 -11.30 12.35 2.51
N ARG A 404 -11.50 13.35 3.35
CA ARG A 404 -11.79 14.74 2.98
C ARG A 404 -10.94 15.61 3.89
N ALA A 405 -10.18 16.52 3.32
CA ALA A 405 -9.16 17.27 4.05
C ALA A 405 -9.69 17.96 5.32
N GLY A 406 -10.87 18.58 5.26
CA GLY A 406 -11.51 19.15 6.45
C GLY A 406 -11.91 18.10 7.49
N GLY A 407 -12.42 16.94 7.06
CA GLY A 407 -12.77 15.80 7.93
C GLY A 407 -11.55 15.21 8.60
N ASP A 408 -10.46 15.05 7.86
CA ASP A 408 -9.21 14.51 8.36
C ASP A 408 -8.52 15.48 9.33
N CYS A 409 -8.57 16.80 9.11
CA CYS A 409 -8.17 17.79 10.12
C CYS A 409 -8.92 17.64 11.45
N LEU A 410 -10.24 17.44 11.41
CA LEU A 410 -11.05 17.25 12.61
C LEU A 410 -10.75 15.91 13.31
N ALA A 411 -10.51 14.85 12.53
CA ALA A 411 -10.09 13.56 13.07
C ALA A 411 -8.72 13.64 13.77
N VAL A 412 -7.77 14.42 13.24
CA VAL A 412 -6.48 14.67 13.92
C VAL A 412 -6.71 15.41 15.24
N ALA A 413 -7.59 16.40 15.28
CA ALA A 413 -7.96 17.07 16.54
C ALA A 413 -8.51 16.09 17.57
N ASP A 414 -9.32 15.12 17.14
CA ASP A 414 -9.85 14.08 18.03
C ASP A 414 -8.76 13.12 18.51
N ARG A 415 -7.77 12.75 17.65
CA ARG A 415 -6.57 11.98 18.09
C ARG A 415 -5.76 12.77 19.14
N LEU A 416 -5.56 14.07 18.97
CA LEU A 416 -4.89 14.91 19.95
C LEU A 416 -5.65 14.93 21.29
N ARG A 417 -6.98 15.00 21.27
CA ARG A 417 -7.83 14.94 22.50
C ARG A 417 -7.75 13.58 23.18
N GLU A 418 -7.77 12.50 22.40
CA GLU A 418 -7.58 11.12 22.90
C GLU A 418 -6.24 10.99 23.62
N ILE A 419 -5.15 11.39 22.98
CA ILE A 419 -3.80 11.38 23.56
C ILE A 419 -3.76 12.20 24.86
N ALA A 420 -4.26 13.44 24.81
CA ALA A 420 -4.24 14.37 25.96
C ALA A 420 -5.04 13.87 27.17
N ALA A 421 -6.09 13.08 26.92
CA ALA A 421 -6.97 12.50 27.95
C ALA A 421 -6.48 11.17 28.50
N ALA A 422 -5.35 10.63 28.00
CA ALA A 422 -4.83 9.35 28.48
C ALA A 422 -4.67 9.35 30.01
N PRO A 423 -5.12 8.29 30.70
CA PRO A 423 -5.01 8.21 32.15
C PRO A 423 -3.56 8.00 32.60
N ASP A 424 -3.24 8.47 33.78
CA ASP A 424 -1.98 8.14 34.45
C ASP A 424 -1.94 6.62 34.72
N PRO A 425 -0.77 5.98 34.70
CA PRO A 425 -0.65 4.59 35.04
C PRO A 425 -1.08 4.35 36.46
N ALA A 426 -2.01 3.39 36.69
CA ALA A 426 -2.47 2.96 37.99
C ALA A 426 -1.40 2.17 38.74
#